data_eb58a63b2dc3837e4a4fb4dee879e286
#
_entry.id   eb58a63b2dc3837e4a4fb4dee879e286
#
_cell.length_a   1.000
_cell.length_b   1.000
_cell.length_c   1.000
_cell.angle_alpha   90.00
_cell.angle_beta   90.00
_cell.angle_gamma   90.00
#
_symmetry.space_group_name_H-M   'P 1'
#
loop_
_entity.id
_entity.type
_entity.pdbx_description
1 polymer ?
#
loop_
_entity_poly.entity_id
_entity_poly.type
_entity_poly.pdbx_seq_one_letter_code
_entity_poly.pdbx_strand_id
1 'polypeptide(L)'
;MPIREDGTSLAERLTPLVPQTLTIATATFVDSLKISSTSEKVRRGRRMMIKRRNIYSEQLADLANLYFRMSGIPIRFWSKAEHWRHWEVKSFRMLNGDRFRAFASGAKTVCTDKLPGKNLWEHLTEGTLTRRMLEAAGRELRRAHQLWSDEFHGPWSHGDSTATNVIYNQKTERARLIDFELVHDKSLSAKSRHADDLLVFLLDILAMASSRQWLPFALCFLNAYGDPIVLSELTNHLALPNGIAWIWWGVRTSFSNPAKVKQRLERIRDVTANLEHYRAFAAKRARQRRRASISCQEISPGIPRISSRTRAIKESANAASPGMPSRLPTRT
;
A
#
# COMPACT_ATOMS: atom_id res chain seq x y z
N MET A 1 -45.74 31.41 21.33
CA MET A 1 -44.56 31.37 20.40
C MET A 1 -43.51 30.47 21.00
N PRO A 2 -43.20 29.33 20.43
CA PRO A 2 -42.14 28.48 20.93
C PRO A 2 -40.79 28.89 20.32
N ILE A 3 -39.80 29.10 21.19
CA ILE A 3 -38.42 29.35 20.89
C ILE A 3 -37.83 28.05 20.33
N ARG A 4 -37.40 28.06 19.08
CA ARG A 4 -36.57 26.98 18.51
C ARG A 4 -35.16 27.14 19.09
N GLU A 5 -34.77 26.23 19.97
CA GLU A 5 -33.39 26.01 20.35
C GLU A 5 -32.71 25.22 19.21
N ASP A 6 -31.99 25.92 18.35
CA ASP A 6 -31.06 25.29 17.42
C ASP A 6 -29.83 24.84 18.22
N GLY A 7 -29.84 23.59 18.65
CA GLY A 7 -28.79 22.95 19.43
C GLY A 7 -27.50 22.65 18.65
N THR A 8 -27.08 23.53 17.74
CA THR A 8 -25.75 23.45 17.11
C THR A 8 -24.72 23.99 18.07
N SER A 9 -23.83 23.09 18.53
CA SER A 9 -22.76 23.48 19.46
C SER A 9 -21.82 24.51 18.81
N LEU A 10 -21.22 25.38 19.63
CA LEU A 10 -20.22 26.36 19.18
C LEU A 10 -19.06 25.70 18.42
N ALA A 11 -18.75 24.42 18.72
CA ALA A 11 -17.74 23.60 18.03
C ALA A 11 -18.12 23.27 16.59
N GLU A 12 -19.42 23.12 16.28
CA GLU A 12 -19.89 22.91 14.89
C GLU A 12 -19.86 24.18 14.05
N ARG A 13 -19.99 25.35 14.70
CA ARG A 13 -19.86 26.67 14.03
C ARG A 13 -18.42 27.08 13.77
N LEU A 14 -17.45 26.44 14.43
CA LEU A 14 -16.01 26.64 14.23
C LEU A 14 -15.39 25.55 13.34
N THR A 15 -16.19 24.84 12.52
CA THR A 15 -15.61 24.15 11.38
C THR A 15 -15.02 25.23 10.48
N PRO A 16 -13.69 25.44 10.48
CA PRO A 16 -13.14 26.55 9.74
C PRO A 16 -13.40 26.28 8.28
N LEU A 17 -14.12 27.16 7.62
CA LEU A 17 -13.86 27.50 6.25
C LEU A 17 -12.40 27.95 6.22
N VAL A 18 -11.46 26.98 6.17
CA VAL A 18 -10.06 27.29 5.92
C VAL A 18 -10.07 27.99 4.57
N PRO A 19 -9.75 29.27 4.49
CA PRO A 19 -9.81 29.98 3.22
C PRO A 19 -8.98 29.22 2.22
N GLN A 20 -9.43 29.03 0.97
CA GLN A 20 -8.68 28.35 -0.07
C GLN A 20 -7.26 28.89 -0.22
N THR A 21 -7.08 30.18 0.04
CA THR A 21 -5.77 30.85 0.11
C THR A 21 -4.85 30.28 1.19
N LEU A 22 -5.37 29.96 2.40
CA LEU A 22 -4.58 29.35 3.46
C LEU A 22 -4.22 27.89 3.12
N THR A 23 -5.12 27.18 2.47
CA THR A 23 -4.91 25.81 1.98
C THR A 23 -3.80 25.78 0.90
N ILE A 24 -3.83 26.72 -0.06
CA ILE A 24 -2.80 26.83 -1.10
C ILE A 24 -1.46 27.27 -0.48
N ALA A 25 -1.46 28.25 0.43
CA ALA A 25 -0.24 28.68 1.10
C ALA A 25 0.37 27.57 1.94
N THR A 26 -0.44 26.77 2.64
CA THR A 26 0.03 25.62 3.43
C THR A 26 0.56 24.52 2.52
N ALA A 27 -0.11 24.20 1.42
CA ALA A 27 0.37 23.23 0.44
C ALA A 27 1.71 23.65 -0.19
N THR A 28 1.81 24.93 -0.59
CA THR A 28 3.06 25.51 -1.13
C THR A 28 4.18 25.51 -0.09
N PHE A 29 3.86 25.82 1.17
CA PHE A 29 4.82 25.78 2.27
C PHE A 29 5.31 24.35 2.53
N VAL A 30 4.42 23.37 2.62
CA VAL A 30 4.77 21.94 2.81
C VAL A 30 5.59 21.42 1.62
N ASP A 31 5.23 21.81 0.39
CA ASP A 31 5.98 21.42 -0.81
C ASP A 31 7.36 22.10 -0.87
N SER A 32 7.51 23.30 -0.30
CA SER A 32 8.80 23.99 -0.13
C SER A 32 9.69 23.38 0.96
N LEU A 33 9.10 22.65 1.92
CA LEU A 33 9.80 21.93 2.98
C LEU A 33 10.38 20.58 2.51
N LYS A 34 10.61 20.39 1.21
CA LYS A 34 11.21 19.16 0.69
C LYS A 34 12.53 18.86 1.38
N ILE A 35 12.49 17.87 2.29
CA ILE A 35 13.66 17.41 3.04
C ILE A 35 14.66 16.74 2.08
N SER A 36 14.14 16.11 1.02
CA SER A 36 14.95 15.43 0.00
C SER A 36 14.48 15.76 -1.41
N SER A 37 15.38 15.60 -2.36
CA SER A 37 15.10 15.64 -3.80
C SER A 37 15.43 14.30 -4.44
N THR A 38 14.60 13.88 -5.39
CA THR A 38 14.79 12.64 -6.13
C THR A 38 15.04 12.95 -7.61
N SER A 39 16.05 12.31 -8.20
CA SER A 39 16.38 12.42 -9.62
C SER A 39 16.71 11.07 -10.23
N GLU A 40 16.40 10.90 -11.50
CA GLU A 40 16.77 9.70 -12.25
C GLU A 40 18.11 9.91 -12.97
N LYS A 41 19.01 8.91 -12.92
CA LYS A 41 20.26 8.89 -13.67
C LYS A 41 20.51 7.49 -14.24
N VAL A 42 21.19 7.45 -15.40
CA VAL A 42 21.70 6.19 -15.95
C VAL A 42 23.16 6.04 -15.53
N ARG A 43 23.49 4.93 -14.89
CA ARG A 43 24.86 4.58 -14.47
C ARG A 43 25.18 3.15 -14.89
N ARG A 44 26.22 3.00 -15.70
CA ARG A 44 26.66 1.68 -16.26
C ARG A 44 25.49 0.90 -16.88
N GLY A 45 24.70 1.57 -17.73
CA GLY A 45 23.56 0.97 -18.43
C GLY A 45 22.32 0.69 -17.56
N ARG A 46 22.32 1.05 -16.27
CA ARG A 46 21.18 0.88 -15.37
C ARG A 46 20.55 2.20 -15.00
N ARG A 47 19.23 2.24 -15.01
CA ARG A 47 18.45 3.39 -14.53
C ARG A 47 18.41 3.34 -13.01
N MET A 48 18.80 4.43 -12.37
CA MET A 48 18.88 4.56 -10.93
C MET A 48 18.11 5.78 -10.47
N MET A 49 17.47 5.67 -9.32
CA MET A 49 16.91 6.78 -8.56
C MET A 49 17.93 7.24 -7.55
N ILE A 50 18.22 8.53 -7.56
CA ILE A 50 19.14 9.18 -6.63
C ILE A 50 18.33 10.11 -5.75
N LYS A 51 18.24 9.79 -4.47
CA LYS A 51 17.57 10.57 -3.45
C LYS A 51 18.62 11.29 -2.61
N ARG A 52 18.55 12.61 -2.55
CA ARG A 52 19.52 13.45 -1.84
C ARG A 52 18.81 14.36 -0.85
N ARG A 53 19.23 14.33 0.39
CA ARG A 53 18.84 15.32 1.39
C ARG A 53 19.49 16.67 1.14
N ASN A 54 18.71 17.75 1.31
CA ASN A 54 19.22 19.11 1.22
C ASN A 54 20.09 19.48 2.44
N ILE A 55 20.71 20.66 2.40
CA ILE A 55 21.62 21.10 3.46
C ILE A 55 20.91 21.36 4.80
N TYR A 56 19.64 21.79 4.76
CA TYR A 56 18.82 22.09 5.93
C TYR A 56 17.91 20.92 6.33
N SER A 57 18.12 19.73 5.77
CA SER A 57 17.25 18.56 5.99
C SER A 57 17.14 18.13 7.46
N GLU A 58 18.19 18.33 8.26
CA GLU A 58 18.19 17.95 9.67
C GLU A 58 17.30 18.89 10.48
N GLN A 59 17.44 20.20 10.28
CA GLN A 59 16.60 21.22 10.93
C GLN A 59 15.12 21.10 10.53
N LEU A 60 14.87 20.87 9.23
CA LEU A 60 13.50 20.64 8.73
C LEU A 60 12.88 19.38 9.31
N ALA A 61 13.65 18.29 9.42
CA ALA A 61 13.19 17.06 10.04
C ALA A 61 12.88 17.25 11.54
N ASP A 62 13.74 18.02 12.28
CA ASP A 62 13.50 18.32 13.68
C ASP A 62 12.24 19.16 13.88
N LEU A 63 12.02 20.16 13.03
CA LEU A 63 10.81 21.00 13.05
C LEU A 63 9.55 20.17 12.75
N ALA A 64 9.61 19.31 11.73
CA ALA A 64 8.52 18.41 11.41
C ALA A 64 8.23 17.41 12.55
N ASN A 65 9.26 16.86 13.18
CA ASN A 65 9.13 15.97 14.32
C ASN A 65 8.53 16.66 15.56
N LEU A 66 8.87 17.94 15.78
CA LEU A 66 8.22 18.74 16.81
C LEU A 66 6.72 18.90 16.52
N TYR A 67 6.37 19.26 15.29
CA TYR A 67 4.98 19.36 14.84
C TYR A 67 4.22 18.03 15.04
N PHE A 68 4.78 16.89 14.61
CA PHE A 68 4.14 15.58 14.77
C PHE A 68 3.90 15.25 16.25
N ARG A 69 4.86 15.52 17.13
CA ARG A 69 4.68 15.32 18.58
C ARG A 69 3.56 16.21 19.15
N MET A 70 3.55 17.49 18.79
CA MET A 70 2.52 18.44 19.27
C MET A 70 1.12 18.07 18.73
N SER A 71 1.07 17.47 17.55
CA SER A 71 -0.18 17.06 16.90
C SER A 71 -0.65 15.66 17.33
N GLY A 72 0.15 14.93 18.13
CA GLY A 72 -0.15 13.54 18.47
C GLY A 72 -0.05 12.58 17.28
N ILE A 73 0.64 12.97 16.19
CA ILE A 73 0.82 12.13 15.00
C ILE A 73 2.01 11.20 15.25
N PRO A 74 1.81 9.87 15.25
CA PRO A 74 2.81 8.92 15.73
C PRO A 74 3.81 8.51 14.65
N ILE A 75 4.34 9.48 13.89
CA ILE A 75 5.38 9.30 12.89
C ILE A 75 6.51 10.30 13.12
N ARG A 76 7.66 10.02 12.51
CA ARG A 76 8.81 10.90 12.55
C ARG A 76 9.69 10.76 11.31
N PHE A 77 10.46 11.78 11.03
CA PHE A 77 11.63 11.71 10.15
C PHE A 77 12.87 11.30 10.95
N TRP A 78 13.78 10.63 10.30
CA TRP A 78 15.14 10.55 10.81
C TRP A 78 15.81 11.92 10.65
N SER A 79 16.14 12.62 11.73
CA SER A 79 16.79 13.93 11.64
C SER A 79 18.18 13.81 11.04
N LYS A 80 19.01 12.92 11.60
CA LYS A 80 20.38 12.73 11.11
C LYS A 80 20.40 11.99 9.77
N ALA A 81 21.15 12.56 8.81
CA ALA A 81 21.27 12.02 7.46
C ALA A 81 21.84 10.60 7.43
N GLU A 82 22.70 10.24 8.37
CA GLU A 82 23.28 8.90 8.49
C GLU A 82 22.21 7.85 8.84
N HIS A 83 21.37 8.12 9.84
CA HIS A 83 20.28 7.22 10.24
C HIS A 83 19.26 7.06 9.12
N TRP A 84 18.87 8.17 8.47
CA TRP A 84 18.00 8.12 7.31
C TRP A 84 18.57 7.25 6.19
N ARG A 85 19.85 7.47 5.80
CA ARG A 85 20.49 6.65 4.76
C ARG A 85 20.49 5.17 5.09
N HIS A 86 20.85 4.84 6.34
CA HIS A 86 20.87 3.46 6.79
C HIS A 86 19.49 2.84 6.69
N TRP A 87 18.47 3.54 7.18
CA TRP A 87 17.08 3.09 7.16
C TRP A 87 16.54 2.93 5.73
N GLU A 88 16.72 3.93 4.88
CA GLU A 88 16.27 3.92 3.48
C GLU A 88 16.89 2.75 2.70
N VAL A 89 18.21 2.55 2.80
CA VAL A 89 18.92 1.44 2.14
C VAL A 89 18.49 0.09 2.71
N LYS A 90 18.38 -0.02 4.04
CA LYS A 90 17.98 -1.26 4.72
C LYS A 90 16.56 -1.66 4.34
N SER A 91 15.60 -0.74 4.42
CA SER A 91 14.20 -0.99 4.05
C SER A 91 14.06 -1.34 2.58
N PHE A 92 14.73 -0.60 1.67
CA PHE A 92 14.70 -0.93 0.25
C PHE A 92 15.26 -2.33 -0.04
N ARG A 93 16.40 -2.70 0.56
CA ARG A 93 17.00 -4.02 0.39
C ARG A 93 16.15 -5.14 0.96
N MET A 94 15.56 -4.93 2.13
CA MET A 94 14.68 -5.89 2.78
C MET A 94 13.45 -6.20 1.91
N LEU A 95 12.87 -5.18 1.28
CA LEU A 95 11.65 -5.30 0.49
C LEU A 95 11.90 -5.71 -0.97
N ASN A 96 13.00 -5.25 -1.58
CA ASN A 96 13.26 -5.32 -3.02
C ASN A 96 14.63 -5.95 -3.38
N GLY A 97 15.44 -6.33 -2.37
CA GLY A 97 16.84 -6.73 -2.55
C GLY A 97 17.05 -8.09 -3.26
N ASP A 98 15.97 -8.83 -3.51
CA ASP A 98 15.98 -10.02 -4.35
C ASP A 98 16.42 -9.75 -5.80
N ARG A 99 16.14 -8.51 -6.30
CA ARG A 99 16.37 -8.15 -7.71
C ARG A 99 16.97 -6.76 -7.90
N PHE A 100 16.85 -5.87 -6.92
CA PHE A 100 17.19 -4.46 -7.05
C PHE A 100 18.16 -4.04 -5.95
N ARG A 101 19.10 -3.18 -6.32
CA ARG A 101 20.15 -2.71 -5.42
C ARG A 101 19.77 -1.40 -4.79
N ALA A 102 20.26 -1.20 -3.56
CA ALA A 102 20.30 0.08 -2.89
C ALA A 102 21.63 0.24 -2.18
N PHE A 103 22.18 1.45 -2.17
CA PHE A 103 23.41 1.77 -1.46
C PHE A 103 23.51 3.26 -1.13
N ALA A 104 24.23 3.58 -0.09
CA ALA A 104 24.58 4.96 0.25
C ALA A 104 25.69 5.47 -0.69
N SER A 105 25.56 6.71 -1.15
CA SER A 105 26.54 7.38 -2.01
C SER A 105 26.86 8.76 -1.44
N GLY A 106 27.87 8.82 -0.58
CA GLY A 106 28.21 10.05 0.15
C GLY A 106 27.35 10.27 1.40
N ALA A 107 27.53 11.41 2.07
CA ALA A 107 26.95 11.68 3.39
C ALA A 107 25.41 11.83 3.39
N LYS A 108 24.83 12.38 2.34
CA LYS A 108 23.40 12.76 2.26
C LYS A 108 22.69 12.17 1.03
N THR A 109 23.17 11.04 0.49
CA THR A 109 22.64 10.49 -0.77
C THR A 109 22.43 8.99 -0.67
N VAL A 110 21.27 8.54 -1.15
CA VAL A 110 20.91 7.14 -1.37
C VAL A 110 20.68 6.93 -2.86
N CYS A 111 21.19 5.80 -3.37
CA CYS A 111 20.99 5.35 -4.74
C CYS A 111 20.26 4.02 -4.73
N THR A 112 19.20 3.90 -5.50
CA THR A 112 18.46 2.64 -5.69
C THR A 112 18.32 2.34 -7.17
N ASP A 113 18.25 1.07 -7.56
CA ASP A 113 17.82 0.73 -8.92
C ASP A 113 16.38 1.26 -9.10
N LYS A 114 16.07 1.83 -10.29
CA LYS A 114 14.72 2.23 -10.62
C LYS A 114 13.84 1.00 -10.77
N LEU A 115 12.77 0.92 -9.99
CA LEU A 115 11.80 -0.15 -10.12
C LEU A 115 11.01 0.02 -11.42
N PRO A 116 10.75 -1.07 -12.16
CA PRO A 116 9.96 -1.01 -13.39
C PRO A 116 8.48 -0.80 -13.08
N GLY A 117 7.84 0.07 -13.84
CA GLY A 117 6.42 0.39 -13.70
C GLY A 117 6.16 1.86 -13.42
N LYS A 118 4.92 2.18 -13.11
CA LYS A 118 4.44 3.49 -12.66
C LYS A 118 3.93 3.37 -11.22
N ASN A 119 3.91 4.48 -10.49
CA ASN A 119 3.26 4.48 -9.17
C ASN A 119 1.73 4.47 -9.31
N LEU A 120 1.05 4.06 -8.22
CA LEU A 120 -0.41 3.95 -8.25
C LEU A 120 -1.11 5.31 -8.26
N TRP A 121 -0.46 6.36 -7.79
CA TRP A 121 -0.97 7.72 -7.88
C TRP A 121 -1.08 8.19 -9.35
N GLU A 122 -0.05 7.94 -10.17
CA GLU A 122 -0.11 8.21 -11.61
C GLU A 122 -1.29 7.46 -12.25
N HIS A 123 -1.47 6.17 -11.94
CA HIS A 123 -2.60 5.39 -12.42
C HIS A 123 -3.96 5.94 -11.95
N LEU A 124 -4.04 6.43 -10.70
CA LEU A 124 -5.26 7.01 -10.14
C LEU A 124 -5.63 8.33 -10.84
N THR A 125 -4.67 9.21 -11.05
CA THR A 125 -4.86 10.52 -11.68
C THR A 125 -5.12 10.41 -13.18
N GLU A 126 -4.49 9.45 -13.87
CA GLU A 126 -4.74 9.14 -15.28
C GLU A 126 -6.04 8.35 -15.51
N GLY A 127 -6.72 7.91 -14.46
CA GLY A 127 -7.93 7.09 -14.59
C GLY A 127 -7.68 5.65 -15.05
N THR A 128 -6.44 5.19 -15.01
CA THR A 128 -6.00 3.84 -15.43
C THR A 128 -5.85 2.84 -14.28
N LEU A 129 -6.15 3.26 -13.04
CA LEU A 129 -6.08 2.40 -11.86
C LEU A 129 -7.07 1.24 -11.97
N THR A 130 -6.60 0.03 -11.74
CA THR A 130 -7.40 -1.19 -11.82
C THR A 130 -7.49 -1.94 -10.50
N ARG A 131 -8.48 -2.83 -10.36
CA ARG A 131 -8.60 -3.71 -9.18
C ARG A 131 -7.36 -4.59 -8.98
N ARG A 132 -6.77 -5.14 -10.06
CA ARG A 132 -5.55 -5.95 -10.00
C ARG A 132 -4.37 -5.20 -9.38
N MET A 133 -4.21 -3.92 -9.68
CA MET A 133 -3.18 -3.05 -9.11
C MET A 133 -3.38 -2.88 -7.60
N LEU A 134 -4.62 -2.66 -7.17
CA LEU A 134 -4.99 -2.53 -5.76
C LEU A 134 -4.83 -3.84 -4.98
N GLU A 135 -5.19 -4.97 -5.58
CA GLU A 135 -4.93 -6.28 -5.00
C GLU A 135 -3.43 -6.54 -4.84
N ALA A 136 -2.63 -6.17 -5.84
CA ALA A 136 -1.18 -6.32 -5.76
C ALA A 136 -0.60 -5.42 -4.65
N ALA A 137 -1.09 -4.18 -4.50
CA ALA A 137 -0.69 -3.28 -3.42
C ALA A 137 -1.05 -3.83 -2.04
N GLY A 138 -2.28 -4.33 -1.85
CA GLY A 138 -2.71 -4.92 -0.58
C GLY A 138 -1.88 -6.14 -0.21
N ARG A 139 -1.61 -7.04 -1.15
CA ARG A 139 -0.73 -8.21 -0.93
C ARG A 139 0.71 -7.82 -0.61
N GLU A 140 1.25 -6.81 -1.31
CA GLU A 140 2.62 -6.35 -1.08
C GLU A 140 2.75 -5.68 0.29
N LEU A 141 1.81 -4.84 0.69
CA LEU A 141 1.83 -4.21 2.00
C LEU A 141 1.71 -5.25 3.12
N ARG A 142 0.84 -6.26 2.95
CA ARG A 142 0.76 -7.39 3.88
C ARG A 142 2.08 -8.16 3.97
N ARG A 143 2.71 -8.46 2.83
CA ARG A 143 4.02 -9.13 2.79
C ARG A 143 5.07 -8.31 3.55
N ALA A 144 5.11 -7.01 3.31
CA ALA A 144 6.03 -6.10 3.97
C ALA A 144 5.84 -6.08 5.49
N HIS A 145 4.61 -6.03 5.96
CA HIS A 145 4.25 -6.07 7.39
C HIS A 145 4.61 -7.38 8.09
N GLN A 146 4.85 -8.46 7.36
CA GLN A 146 5.31 -9.74 7.93
C GLN A 146 6.84 -9.81 8.10
N LEU A 147 7.59 -8.85 7.54
CA LEU A 147 9.04 -8.84 7.66
C LEU A 147 9.47 -8.31 9.01
N TRP A 148 10.54 -8.88 9.55
CA TRP A 148 11.13 -8.42 10.81
C TRP A 148 11.93 -7.14 10.61
N SER A 149 11.78 -6.20 11.54
CA SER A 149 12.55 -4.97 11.60
C SER A 149 13.24 -4.83 12.95
N ASP A 150 14.57 -4.71 12.93
CA ASP A 150 15.34 -4.46 14.16
C ASP A 150 14.99 -3.10 14.76
N GLU A 151 14.59 -2.12 13.96
CA GLU A 151 14.17 -0.81 14.43
C GLU A 151 12.94 -0.87 15.34
N PHE A 152 12.00 -1.76 15.03
CA PHE A 152 10.78 -1.95 15.81
C PHE A 152 10.87 -3.13 16.78
N HIS A 153 11.97 -3.92 16.75
CA HIS A 153 12.05 -5.23 17.41
C HIS A 153 10.79 -6.08 17.16
N GLY A 154 10.31 -6.07 15.91
CA GLY A 154 9.06 -6.68 15.50
C GLY A 154 8.72 -6.45 14.04
N PRO A 155 7.46 -6.65 13.64
CA PRO A 155 7.02 -6.44 12.28
C PRO A 155 7.30 -5.03 11.75
N TRP A 156 7.76 -4.95 10.51
CA TRP A 156 8.06 -3.71 9.82
C TRP A 156 6.79 -2.91 9.48
N SER A 157 6.91 -1.61 9.31
CA SER A 157 5.85 -0.72 8.81
C SER A 157 6.43 0.43 7.99
N HIS A 158 5.61 1.01 7.10
CA HIS A 158 6.08 2.01 6.14
C HIS A 158 6.14 3.42 6.72
N GLY A 159 5.09 3.88 7.39
CA GLY A 159 4.92 5.23 7.91
C GLY A 159 4.36 6.24 6.90
N ASP A 160 4.48 5.96 5.58
CA ASP A 160 3.94 6.81 4.50
C ASP A 160 3.57 5.98 3.26
N SER A 161 2.68 5.02 3.42
CA SER A 161 2.30 4.06 2.37
C SER A 161 1.32 4.63 1.34
N THR A 162 1.51 5.87 0.91
CA THR A 162 0.68 6.54 -0.11
C THR A 162 0.74 5.81 -1.46
N ALA A 163 -0.22 6.07 -2.34
CA ALA A 163 -0.24 5.52 -3.69
C ALA A 163 0.98 5.96 -4.54
N THR A 164 1.62 7.08 -4.21
CA THR A 164 2.89 7.52 -4.81
C THR A 164 4.05 6.60 -4.48
N ASN A 165 4.01 5.95 -3.31
CA ASN A 165 5.05 5.09 -2.78
C ASN A 165 4.86 3.61 -3.12
N VAL A 166 3.89 3.29 -3.99
CA VAL A 166 3.62 1.93 -4.49
C VAL A 166 3.82 1.90 -6.00
N ILE A 167 4.89 1.26 -6.46
CA ILE A 167 5.17 1.04 -7.89
C ILE A 167 4.52 -0.26 -8.35
N TYR A 168 3.73 -0.20 -9.42
CA TYR A 168 3.14 -1.39 -10.04
C TYR A 168 3.79 -1.71 -11.38
N ASN A 169 4.25 -2.94 -11.53
CA ASN A 169 4.80 -3.45 -12.79
C ASN A 169 3.75 -4.29 -13.52
N GLN A 170 3.21 -3.77 -14.61
CA GLN A 170 2.19 -4.44 -15.43
C GLN A 170 2.65 -5.78 -16.02
N LYS A 171 3.96 -5.92 -16.35
CA LYS A 171 4.50 -7.16 -16.94
C LYS A 171 4.52 -8.33 -15.96
N THR A 172 4.74 -8.05 -14.68
CA THR A 172 4.84 -9.08 -13.64
C THR A 172 3.64 -9.09 -12.70
N GLU A 173 2.71 -8.15 -12.88
CA GLU A 173 1.55 -7.92 -12.01
C GLU A 173 1.90 -7.78 -10.52
N ARG A 174 3.09 -7.22 -10.21
CA ARG A 174 3.59 -7.05 -8.85
C ARG A 174 3.64 -5.58 -8.46
N ALA A 175 3.23 -5.32 -7.24
CA ALA A 175 3.49 -4.05 -6.56
C ALA A 175 4.80 -4.14 -5.77
N ARG A 176 5.45 -2.98 -5.55
CA ARG A 176 6.65 -2.82 -4.71
C ARG A 176 6.61 -1.48 -4.00
N LEU A 177 7.11 -1.44 -2.77
CA LEU A 177 7.15 -0.24 -1.96
C LEU A 177 8.47 0.51 -2.14
N ILE A 178 8.39 1.83 -2.08
CA ILE A 178 9.51 2.76 -2.17
C ILE A 178 9.32 3.90 -1.16
N ASP A 179 10.35 4.71 -0.98
CA ASP A 179 10.33 5.94 -0.17
C ASP A 179 10.03 5.72 1.32
N PHE A 180 11.10 5.45 2.08
CA PHE A 180 11.02 5.11 3.50
C PHE A 180 11.47 6.27 4.41
N GLU A 181 11.12 7.51 4.05
CA GLU A 181 11.57 8.70 4.79
C GLU A 181 10.91 8.87 6.15
N LEU A 182 9.62 8.52 6.21
CA LEU A 182 8.83 8.56 7.43
C LEU A 182 8.89 7.21 8.15
N VAL A 183 8.88 7.26 9.46
CA VAL A 183 8.95 6.07 10.31
C VAL A 183 7.93 6.23 11.43
N HIS A 184 7.17 5.20 11.72
CA HIS A 184 6.28 5.18 12.88
C HIS A 184 7.04 5.30 14.20
N ASP A 185 6.39 5.84 15.22
CA ASP A 185 6.90 5.81 16.57
C ASP A 185 6.95 4.36 17.10
N LYS A 186 8.03 4.03 17.81
CA LYS A 186 8.24 2.70 18.39
C LYS A 186 7.24 2.34 19.49
N SER A 187 6.62 3.34 20.11
CA SER A 187 5.60 3.13 21.14
C SER A 187 4.32 2.51 20.60
N LEU A 188 4.05 2.65 19.30
CA LEU A 188 2.89 2.04 18.67
C LEU A 188 3.03 0.51 18.55
N SER A 189 1.96 -0.20 18.84
CA SER A 189 1.87 -1.62 18.56
C SER A 189 1.98 -1.89 17.04
N ALA A 190 2.47 -3.07 16.66
CA ALA A 190 2.56 -3.44 15.25
C ALA A 190 1.21 -3.31 14.52
N LYS A 191 0.12 -3.76 15.15
CA LYS A 191 -1.22 -3.66 14.55
C LYS A 191 -1.64 -2.22 14.29
N SER A 192 -1.33 -1.28 15.20
CA SER A 192 -1.67 0.14 15.04
C SER A 192 -0.82 0.79 13.93
N ARG A 193 0.48 0.47 13.83
CA ARG A 193 1.32 0.93 12.73
C ARG A 193 0.83 0.43 11.37
N HIS A 194 0.45 -0.85 11.30
CA HIS A 194 -0.09 -1.44 10.09
C HIS A 194 -1.46 -0.85 9.71
N ALA A 195 -2.31 -0.56 10.69
CA ALA A 195 -3.60 0.10 10.46
C ALA A 195 -3.41 1.54 9.94
N ASP A 196 -2.42 2.28 10.48
CA ASP A 196 -2.08 3.61 9.94
C ASP A 196 -1.60 3.52 8.49
N ASP A 197 -0.74 2.56 8.16
CA ASP A 197 -0.31 2.33 6.77
C ASP A 197 -1.50 2.05 5.84
N LEU A 198 -2.48 1.26 6.26
CA LEU A 198 -3.70 1.04 5.49
C LEU A 198 -4.51 2.33 5.32
N LEU A 199 -4.66 3.11 6.40
CA LEU A 199 -5.36 4.39 6.35
C LEU A 199 -4.69 5.36 5.38
N VAL A 200 -3.36 5.50 5.46
CA VAL A 200 -2.59 6.40 4.58
C VAL A 200 -2.82 6.06 3.11
N PHE A 201 -2.76 4.79 2.74
CA PHE A 201 -3.07 4.35 1.37
C PHE A 201 -4.52 4.64 0.97
N LEU A 202 -5.46 4.39 1.87
CA LEU A 202 -6.89 4.64 1.62
C LEU A 202 -7.19 6.11 1.41
N LEU A 203 -6.51 7.02 2.10
CA LEU A 203 -6.76 8.46 1.98
C LEU A 203 -6.61 8.96 0.55
N ASP A 204 -5.65 8.46 -0.22
CA ASP A 204 -5.50 8.78 -1.64
C ASP A 204 -6.72 8.34 -2.47
N ILE A 205 -7.21 7.12 -2.24
CA ILE A 205 -8.41 6.59 -2.92
C ILE A 205 -9.65 7.39 -2.51
N LEU A 206 -9.80 7.67 -1.21
CA LEU A 206 -10.94 8.42 -0.67
C LEU A 206 -10.96 9.87 -1.14
N ALA A 207 -9.79 10.48 -1.32
CA ALA A 207 -9.66 11.84 -1.78
C ALA A 207 -9.94 11.95 -3.29
N MET A 208 -9.32 11.09 -4.12
CA MET A 208 -9.19 11.30 -5.56
C MET A 208 -10.12 10.44 -6.41
N ALA A 209 -10.44 9.20 -5.99
CA ALA A 209 -11.27 8.33 -6.82
C ALA A 209 -12.70 8.86 -6.99
N SER A 210 -13.29 8.57 -8.16
CA SER A 210 -14.65 8.98 -8.49
C SER A 210 -15.69 8.41 -7.53
N SER A 211 -16.88 9.01 -7.49
CA SER A 211 -17.99 8.56 -6.61
C SER A 211 -18.39 7.11 -6.83
N ARG A 212 -18.21 6.58 -8.04
CA ARG A 212 -18.56 5.20 -8.40
C ARG A 212 -17.45 4.19 -8.09
N GLN A 213 -16.19 4.64 -8.04
CA GLN A 213 -15.01 3.74 -7.98
C GLN A 213 -14.37 3.64 -6.59
N TRP A 214 -14.44 4.68 -5.77
CA TRP A 214 -13.69 4.75 -4.52
C TRP A 214 -13.98 3.57 -3.57
N LEU A 215 -15.25 3.19 -3.37
CA LEU A 215 -15.59 2.10 -2.46
C LEU A 215 -15.17 0.72 -3.00
N PRO A 216 -15.48 0.35 -4.26
CA PRO A 216 -14.93 -0.87 -4.85
C PRO A 216 -13.41 -0.95 -4.81
N PHE A 217 -12.70 0.15 -5.00
CA PHE A 217 -11.24 0.21 -4.93
C PHE A 217 -10.72 0.01 -3.51
N ALA A 218 -11.28 0.72 -2.55
CA ALA A 218 -10.91 0.57 -1.14
C ALA A 218 -11.12 -0.87 -0.66
N LEU A 219 -12.28 -1.47 -0.96
CA LEU A 219 -12.59 -2.84 -0.58
C LEU A 219 -11.68 -3.87 -1.27
N CYS A 220 -11.33 -3.65 -2.52
CA CYS A 220 -10.40 -4.50 -3.26
C CYS A 220 -9.02 -4.55 -2.58
N PHE A 221 -8.47 -3.39 -2.23
CA PHE A 221 -7.21 -3.26 -1.49
C PHE A 221 -7.28 -3.94 -0.10
N LEU A 222 -8.29 -3.61 0.71
CA LEU A 222 -8.45 -4.15 2.06
C LEU A 222 -8.66 -5.68 2.05
N ASN A 223 -9.45 -6.20 1.10
CA ASN A 223 -9.64 -7.64 0.95
C ASN A 223 -8.34 -8.37 0.58
N ALA A 224 -7.54 -7.78 -0.29
CA ALA A 224 -6.25 -8.35 -0.69
C ALA A 224 -5.21 -8.29 0.44
N TYR A 225 -5.24 -7.25 1.26
CA TYR A 225 -4.46 -7.19 2.49
C TYR A 225 -4.89 -8.30 3.48
N GLY A 226 -6.15 -8.41 3.79
CA GLY A 226 -6.81 -9.60 4.36
C GLY A 226 -6.41 -9.99 5.79
N ASP A 227 -5.71 -9.14 6.58
CA ASP A 227 -5.40 -9.42 7.99
C ASP A 227 -6.55 -8.94 8.89
N PRO A 228 -7.31 -9.85 9.56
CA PRO A 228 -8.47 -9.46 10.33
C PRO A 228 -8.12 -8.60 11.56
N ILE A 229 -6.96 -8.84 12.19
CA ILE A 229 -6.53 -8.10 13.39
C ILE A 229 -6.23 -6.66 13.01
N VAL A 230 -5.52 -6.45 11.91
CA VAL A 230 -5.17 -5.10 11.42
C VAL A 230 -6.41 -4.40 10.85
N LEU A 231 -7.30 -5.11 10.18
CA LEU A 231 -8.55 -4.53 9.67
C LEU A 231 -9.50 -4.11 10.79
N SER A 232 -9.55 -4.87 11.88
CA SER A 232 -10.29 -4.48 13.09
C SER A 232 -9.66 -3.24 13.74
N GLU A 233 -8.33 -3.20 13.87
CA GLU A 233 -7.63 -2.02 14.39
C GLU A 233 -7.85 -0.79 13.50
N LEU A 234 -7.89 -0.95 12.18
CA LEU A 234 -8.14 0.14 11.24
C LEU A 234 -9.44 0.88 11.55
N THR A 235 -10.49 0.21 12.02
CA THR A 235 -11.77 0.86 12.36
C THR A 235 -11.62 1.95 13.42
N ASN A 236 -10.63 1.82 14.31
CA ASN A 236 -10.31 2.82 15.34
C ASN A 236 -9.61 4.05 14.76
N HIS A 237 -9.00 3.94 13.58
CA HIS A 237 -8.27 5.01 12.89
C HIS A 237 -9.13 5.75 11.85
N LEU A 238 -10.33 5.24 11.51
CA LEU A 238 -11.22 5.82 10.49
C LEU A 238 -11.99 7.04 11.03
N ALA A 239 -11.25 8.06 11.48
CA ALA A 239 -11.81 9.32 11.94
C ALA A 239 -11.01 10.49 11.39
N LEU A 240 -11.66 11.65 11.29
CA LEU A 240 -10.93 12.89 11.01
C LEU A 240 -10.12 13.29 12.24
N PRO A 241 -8.89 13.78 12.06
CA PRO A 241 -8.10 14.29 13.16
C PRO A 241 -8.66 15.61 13.69
N ASN A 242 -8.34 15.92 14.94
CA ASN A 242 -8.69 17.17 15.59
C ASN A 242 -7.47 18.10 15.70
N GLY A 243 -7.73 19.39 15.93
CA GLY A 243 -6.68 20.37 16.20
C GLY A 243 -5.69 20.53 15.04
N ILE A 244 -4.42 20.73 15.37
CA ILE A 244 -3.35 21.00 14.39
C ILE A 244 -2.98 19.79 13.52
N ALA A 245 -3.35 18.57 13.92
CA ALA A 245 -3.17 17.37 13.12
C ALA A 245 -3.91 17.43 11.77
N TRP A 246 -4.91 18.30 11.67
CA TRP A 246 -5.65 18.59 10.46
C TRP A 246 -4.76 19.02 9.28
N ILE A 247 -3.68 19.75 9.55
CA ILE A 247 -2.75 20.22 8.50
C ILE A 247 -2.12 19.02 7.78
N TRP A 248 -1.59 18.05 8.54
CA TRP A 248 -0.98 16.84 7.97
C TRP A 248 -1.99 15.96 7.23
N TRP A 249 -3.19 15.88 7.78
CA TRP A 249 -4.26 15.16 7.13
C TRP A 249 -4.65 15.82 5.79
N GLY A 250 -4.68 17.15 5.72
CA GLY A 250 -4.87 17.90 4.50
C GLY A 250 -3.81 17.58 3.45
N VAL A 251 -2.55 17.53 3.85
CA VAL A 251 -1.43 17.10 2.97
C VAL A 251 -1.67 15.69 2.42
N ARG A 252 -1.99 14.72 3.29
CA ARG A 252 -2.26 13.32 2.90
C ARG A 252 -3.49 13.14 2.03
N THR A 253 -4.43 14.06 2.07
CA THR A 253 -5.64 14.03 1.22
C THR A 253 -5.58 14.99 0.05
N SER A 254 -4.40 15.57 -0.23
CA SER A 254 -4.23 16.62 -1.23
C SER A 254 -5.27 17.75 -1.08
N PHE A 255 -5.57 18.10 0.17
CA PHE A 255 -6.57 19.09 0.55
C PHE A 255 -7.96 18.87 -0.06
N SER A 256 -8.32 17.62 -0.29
CA SER A 256 -9.67 17.26 -0.73
C SER A 256 -10.75 17.72 0.23
N ASN A 257 -11.97 17.87 -0.29
CA ASN A 257 -13.13 18.29 0.52
C ASN A 257 -13.30 17.37 1.75
N PRO A 258 -13.18 17.93 2.96
CA PRO A 258 -13.21 17.17 4.20
C PRO A 258 -14.53 16.43 4.44
N ALA A 259 -15.67 17.06 4.11
CA ALA A 259 -16.98 16.43 4.27
C ALA A 259 -17.11 15.17 3.39
N LYS A 260 -16.59 15.23 2.15
CA LYS A 260 -16.54 14.08 1.24
C LYS A 260 -15.70 12.94 1.83
N VAL A 261 -14.50 13.25 2.36
CA VAL A 261 -13.61 12.23 2.89
C VAL A 261 -14.16 11.67 4.20
N LYS A 262 -14.73 12.51 5.08
CA LYS A 262 -15.43 12.08 6.30
C LYS A 262 -16.52 11.05 5.99
N GLN A 263 -17.42 11.38 5.08
CA GLN A 263 -18.51 10.49 4.65
C GLN A 263 -17.98 9.15 4.14
N ARG A 264 -16.86 9.18 3.39
CA ARG A 264 -16.24 7.97 2.84
C ARG A 264 -15.55 7.13 3.93
N LEU A 265 -14.91 7.76 4.92
CA LEU A 265 -14.33 7.09 6.09
C LEU A 265 -15.41 6.39 6.92
N GLU A 266 -16.51 7.08 7.21
CA GLU A 266 -17.67 6.51 7.93
C GLU A 266 -18.21 5.30 7.19
N ARG A 267 -18.37 5.40 5.86
CA ARG A 267 -18.85 4.27 5.05
C ARG A 267 -17.88 3.09 5.06
N ILE A 268 -16.55 3.32 5.02
CA ILE A 268 -15.57 2.23 5.16
C ILE A 268 -15.68 1.58 6.55
N ARG A 269 -15.83 2.38 7.61
CA ARG A 269 -16.02 1.86 8.98
C ARG A 269 -17.20 0.91 9.04
N ASP A 270 -18.36 1.32 8.51
CA ASP A 270 -19.56 0.49 8.49
C ASP A 270 -19.36 -0.82 7.73
N VAL A 271 -18.70 -0.74 6.57
CA VAL A 271 -18.47 -1.91 5.72
C VAL A 271 -17.40 -2.84 6.32
N THR A 272 -16.34 -2.32 6.93
CA THR A 272 -15.30 -3.14 7.58
C THR A 272 -15.83 -3.85 8.81
N ALA A 273 -16.63 -3.21 9.62
CA ALA A 273 -17.31 -3.84 10.76
C ALA A 273 -18.22 -5.00 10.30
N ASN A 274 -18.89 -4.85 9.17
CA ASN A 274 -19.73 -5.89 8.60
C ASN A 274 -18.96 -6.99 7.84
N LEU A 275 -17.77 -6.69 7.30
CA LEU A 275 -16.94 -7.67 6.58
C LEU A 275 -16.48 -8.83 7.49
N GLU A 276 -16.22 -8.58 8.76
CA GLU A 276 -15.91 -9.63 9.73
C GLU A 276 -17.10 -10.58 9.92
N HIS A 277 -18.27 -10.01 10.03
CA HIS A 277 -19.51 -10.79 10.15
C HIS A 277 -19.78 -11.63 8.89
N TYR A 278 -19.61 -11.05 7.70
CA TYR A 278 -19.75 -11.75 6.41
C TYR A 278 -18.68 -12.84 6.22
N ARG A 279 -17.44 -12.59 6.61
CA ARG A 279 -16.35 -13.59 6.53
C ARG A 279 -16.60 -14.75 7.47
N ALA A 280 -17.01 -14.49 8.71
CA ALA A 280 -17.37 -15.51 9.67
C ALA A 280 -18.55 -16.37 9.17
N PHE A 281 -19.57 -15.73 8.60
CA PHE A 281 -20.72 -16.38 7.99
C PHE A 281 -20.34 -17.22 6.76
N ALA A 282 -19.52 -16.68 5.85
CA ALA A 282 -19.04 -17.40 4.66
C ALA A 282 -18.17 -18.60 5.03
N ALA A 283 -17.28 -18.45 6.02
CA ALA A 283 -16.45 -19.54 6.54
C ALA A 283 -17.31 -20.64 7.19
N LYS A 284 -18.34 -20.29 7.94
CA LYS A 284 -19.30 -21.23 8.51
C LYS A 284 -20.04 -22.01 7.42
N ARG A 285 -20.53 -21.34 6.39
CA ARG A 285 -21.19 -21.99 5.23
C ARG A 285 -20.25 -22.91 4.44
N ALA A 286 -18.99 -22.50 4.24
CA ALA A 286 -18.00 -23.34 3.57
C ALA A 286 -17.68 -24.61 4.36
N ARG A 287 -17.57 -24.50 5.69
CA ARG A 287 -17.41 -25.67 6.59
C ARG A 287 -18.62 -26.59 6.55
N GLN A 288 -19.83 -26.06 6.53
CA GLN A 288 -21.06 -26.85 6.43
C GLN A 288 -21.15 -27.59 5.09
N ARG A 289 -20.82 -26.92 3.96
CA ARG A 289 -20.78 -27.57 2.63
C ARG A 289 -19.75 -28.69 2.56
N ARG A 290 -18.55 -28.51 3.13
CA ARG A 290 -17.53 -29.56 3.20
C ARG A 290 -18.02 -30.76 4.05
N ARG A 291 -18.66 -30.52 5.18
CA ARG A 291 -19.22 -31.60 6.00
C ARG A 291 -20.32 -32.35 5.27
N ALA A 292 -21.21 -31.64 4.58
CA ALA A 292 -22.28 -32.26 3.79
C ALA A 292 -21.72 -33.09 2.62
N SER A 293 -20.68 -32.67 1.95
CA SER A 293 -20.05 -33.42 0.85
C SER A 293 -19.32 -34.69 1.34
N ILE A 294 -18.72 -34.65 2.53
CA ILE A 294 -18.07 -35.82 3.14
C ILE A 294 -19.15 -36.85 3.55
N SER A 295 -20.24 -36.40 4.17
CA SER A 295 -21.37 -37.28 4.54
C SER A 295 -22.04 -37.93 3.34
N CYS A 296 -22.10 -37.28 2.18
CA CYS A 296 -22.63 -37.88 0.95
C CYS A 296 -21.67 -38.91 0.31
N GLN A 297 -20.36 -38.84 0.56
CA GLN A 297 -19.40 -39.83 0.07
C GLN A 297 -19.37 -41.11 0.92
N GLU A 298 -19.73 -41.03 2.20
CA GLU A 298 -19.82 -42.20 3.10
C GLU A 298 -21.08 -43.05 2.93
N ILE A 299 -22.10 -42.56 2.19
CA ILE A 299 -23.41 -43.25 2.00
C ILE A 299 -23.50 -44.00 0.65
N SER A 300 -22.42 -44.13 -0.11
CA SER A 300 -22.40 -44.99 -1.31
C SER A 300 -21.91 -46.40 -0.95
N PRO A 301 -22.83 -47.35 -0.68
CA PRO A 301 -22.40 -48.74 -0.49
C PRO A 301 -22.07 -49.34 -1.85
N GLY A 302 -20.83 -49.80 -1.97
CA GLY A 302 -20.31 -50.84 -2.84
C GLY A 302 -21.06 -51.15 -4.17
N ILE A 303 -20.68 -50.43 -5.25
CA ILE A 303 -20.85 -51.01 -6.59
C ILE A 303 -19.53 -51.71 -6.92
N PRO A 304 -19.52 -53.06 -7.16
CA PRO A 304 -18.29 -53.77 -7.50
C PRO A 304 -17.76 -53.29 -8.85
N ARG A 305 -16.49 -52.84 -8.88
CA ARG A 305 -15.77 -52.53 -10.11
C ARG A 305 -15.65 -53.77 -11.00
N ILE A 306 -16.42 -53.80 -12.09
CA ILE A 306 -16.24 -54.73 -13.16
C ILE A 306 -14.92 -54.41 -13.85
N SER A 307 -13.95 -55.30 -13.70
CA SER A 307 -12.66 -55.29 -14.33
C SER A 307 -12.81 -55.50 -15.84
N SER A 308 -12.76 -54.44 -16.64
CA SER A 308 -12.59 -54.58 -18.09
C SER A 308 -11.11 -54.66 -18.43
N ARG A 309 -10.60 -55.93 -18.56
CA ARG A 309 -9.39 -56.22 -19.30
C ARG A 309 -9.64 -55.89 -20.78
N THR A 310 -9.02 -54.84 -21.27
CA THR A 310 -8.91 -54.63 -22.73
C THR A 310 -7.45 -54.75 -23.15
N ARG A 311 -7.26 -55.67 -24.07
CA ARG A 311 -6.01 -56.14 -24.73
C ARG A 311 -5.21 -54.98 -25.36
N ALA A 312 -3.91 -55.04 -25.17
CA ALA A 312 -2.92 -54.35 -25.96
C ALA A 312 -2.92 -54.87 -27.39
N ILE A 313 -3.00 -54.02 -28.37
CA ILE A 313 -2.57 -54.25 -29.74
C ILE A 313 -1.38 -53.33 -30.03
N LYS A 314 -0.24 -54.00 -30.25
CA LYS A 314 0.95 -53.44 -30.86
C LYS A 314 0.67 -53.16 -32.32
N GLU A 315 1.04 -52.00 -32.81
CA GLU A 315 1.47 -51.82 -34.20
C GLU A 315 2.66 -50.88 -34.24
N SER A 316 3.71 -51.43 -34.80
CA SER A 316 4.96 -50.83 -35.17
C SER A 316 4.90 -50.42 -36.65
N ALA A 317 5.44 -49.27 -37.00
CA ALA A 317 6.13 -49.04 -38.30
C ALA A 317 6.72 -47.63 -38.31
N ASN A 318 8.02 -47.55 -38.26
CA ASN A 318 8.94 -47.24 -39.39
C ASN A 318 9.00 -45.80 -39.84
N ALA A 319 10.12 -45.15 -39.48
CA ALA A 319 11.21 -44.77 -40.38
C ALA A 319 10.96 -43.54 -41.30
N ALA A 320 11.71 -42.49 -41.12
CA ALA A 320 12.76 -41.99 -42.01
C ALA A 320 13.04 -40.50 -41.80
N SER A 321 14.20 -40.16 -41.32
CA SER A 321 14.89 -38.91 -41.68
C SER A 321 15.42 -39.05 -43.12
N PRO A 322 15.68 -38.01 -43.89
CA PRO A 322 16.92 -37.26 -43.70
C PRO A 322 16.88 -35.77 -44.18
N GLY A 323 17.92 -35.01 -43.85
CA GLY A 323 18.42 -33.96 -44.74
C GLY A 323 18.62 -32.56 -44.13
N MET A 324 19.77 -32.32 -43.54
CA MET A 324 20.45 -31.02 -43.60
C MET A 324 20.94 -30.72 -45.02
N PRO A 325 21.13 -29.45 -45.46
CA PRO A 325 22.43 -28.86 -45.25
C PRO A 325 22.45 -27.32 -44.98
N SER A 326 23.41 -26.99 -44.15
CA SER A 326 24.34 -25.86 -44.16
C SER A 326 24.27 -24.83 -45.28
N ARG A 327 24.34 -23.53 -44.90
CA ARG A 327 25.28 -22.50 -45.42
C ARG A 327 25.11 -21.13 -44.74
N LEU A 328 26.12 -20.73 -44.02
CA LEU A 328 26.62 -19.35 -43.97
C LEU A 328 27.31 -19.05 -45.33
N PRO A 329 27.53 -17.81 -45.77
CA PRO A 329 28.36 -16.82 -45.08
C PRO A 329 28.07 -15.32 -45.32
N THR A 330 28.69 -14.46 -44.46
CA THR A 330 29.49 -13.24 -44.71
C THR A 330 28.84 -11.91 -45.17
N ARG A 331 29.25 -10.87 -44.37
CA ARG A 331 29.77 -9.52 -44.72
C ARG A 331 28.84 -8.53 -45.43
N THR A 332 28.55 -7.45 -44.86
CA THR A 332 29.32 -6.19 -44.84
C THR A 332 28.91 -5.36 -43.65
#